data_3af67cba82c124d2f22707c0ec1b1d3e
#
_entry.id   3af67cba82c124d2f22707c0ec1b1d3e
#
_cell.length_a   1.000
_cell.length_b   1.000
_cell.length_c   1.000
_cell.angle_alpha   90.00
_cell.angle_beta   90.00
_cell.angle_gamma   90.00
#
_symmetry.space_group_name_H-M   'P 1'
#
loop_
_entity.id
_entity.type
_entity.pdbx_description
1 polymer ?
#
loop_
_entity_poly.entity_id
_entity_poly.type
_entity_poly.pdbx_seq_one_letter_code
_entity_poly.pdbx_strand_id
1 'polypeptide(L)'
;MSDGRLDGLRAAVELSPDNQALRLVLAEALRNAGHGSEALDQFAALLDAGALPDEELVGVGTLALDHERLALAARCLEAARAAGVASGTEPLRERLQHALGESGALRGAVDPAGDDEEEGTAAGIARLVDPLERVTFADVGGLDEVKKAIHKQIVLPFQRPDLYERYGRRAGGGVLLFGPPGCGKTLLARATAGECGLPFLNLRMEDVMDPWYGVSEQHLHAAFVQAREQAPCVLFVDELDALAYARRKQQGSAGRALVDQLLQELDAIGSDNQGMLVLAATNAPWDVDDALKRPGRFDRVVFVPPPDHTARARVLELMLAQRPAEGVRVDDLAARSALFSGADLRAVVERAIDAVIDDALEQGGDVPIGHGHLERALADSRPTTVDWLRTARNFVEFANDGGRYDDVLAFLRSPEGKAAKRDDAGDKDRPRRGRRR
;
A
#
# COMPACT_ATOMS: atom_id res chain seq x y z
N MET A 1 -13.45 19.40 45.45
CA MET A 1 -12.92 18.24 46.26
C MET A 1 -11.53 18.61 46.73
N SER A 2 -11.11 18.24 47.99
CA SER A 2 -9.76 18.57 48.46
C SER A 2 -8.71 17.71 47.72
N ASP A 3 -7.57 18.32 47.32
CA ASP A 3 -6.45 17.67 46.59
C ASP A 3 -5.98 16.35 47.23
N GLY A 4 -6.01 16.26 48.57
CA GLY A 4 -5.63 15.05 49.30
C GLY A 4 -6.50 13.81 49.02
N ARG A 5 -7.73 13.98 48.53
CA ARG A 5 -8.59 12.83 48.13
C ARG A 5 -8.24 12.31 46.72
N LEU A 6 -7.82 13.22 45.85
CA LEU A 6 -7.35 12.85 44.52
C LEU A 6 -6.02 12.08 44.60
N ASP A 7 -5.11 12.52 45.46
CA ASP A 7 -3.82 11.83 45.67
C ASP A 7 -4.01 10.40 46.22
N GLY A 8 -5.00 10.24 47.13
CA GLY A 8 -5.36 8.91 47.63
C GLY A 8 -5.91 8.00 46.55
N LEU A 9 -6.73 8.52 45.63
CA LEU A 9 -7.26 7.75 44.50
C LEU A 9 -6.17 7.41 43.46
N ARG A 10 -5.25 8.33 43.15
CA ARG A 10 -4.09 8.07 42.28
C ARG A 10 -3.24 6.94 42.83
N ALA A 11 -2.84 7.02 44.11
CA ALA A 11 -2.06 5.96 44.78
C ALA A 11 -2.79 4.60 44.78
N ALA A 12 -4.12 4.59 44.95
CA ALA A 12 -4.90 3.38 44.95
C ALA A 12 -4.96 2.72 43.53
N VAL A 13 -5.06 3.51 42.46
CA VAL A 13 -5.03 3.01 41.08
C VAL A 13 -3.64 2.49 40.71
N GLU A 14 -2.55 3.15 41.16
CA GLU A 14 -1.18 2.67 41.00
C GLU A 14 -0.94 1.32 41.65
N LEU A 15 -1.52 1.08 42.83
CA LEU A 15 -1.43 -0.19 43.56
C LEU A 15 -2.30 -1.28 42.96
N SER A 16 -3.32 -0.94 42.21
CA SER A 16 -4.28 -1.88 41.60
C SER A 16 -4.64 -1.47 40.17
N PRO A 17 -3.70 -1.52 39.21
CA PRO A 17 -3.89 -1.00 37.86
C PRO A 17 -4.98 -1.72 37.05
N ASP A 18 -5.32 -2.96 37.42
CA ASP A 18 -6.35 -3.76 36.74
C ASP A 18 -7.77 -3.52 37.30
N ASN A 19 -7.90 -2.68 38.36
CA ASN A 19 -9.20 -2.39 38.96
C ASN A 19 -9.91 -1.29 38.17
N GLN A 20 -10.71 -1.68 37.18
CA GLN A 20 -11.42 -0.76 36.27
C GLN A 20 -12.45 0.12 37.00
N ALA A 21 -13.11 -0.42 38.02
CA ALA A 21 -14.08 0.36 38.81
C ALA A 21 -13.39 1.50 39.58
N LEU A 22 -12.22 1.23 40.16
CA LEU A 22 -11.44 2.24 40.85
C LEU A 22 -10.88 3.32 39.89
N ARG A 23 -10.46 2.89 38.70
CA ARG A 23 -10.01 3.78 37.63
C ARG A 23 -11.12 4.71 37.16
N LEU A 24 -12.37 4.19 37.02
CA LEU A 24 -13.53 5.01 36.67
C LEU A 24 -13.80 6.08 37.72
N VAL A 25 -13.78 5.72 39.00
CA VAL A 25 -13.95 6.67 40.10
C VAL A 25 -12.86 7.77 40.12
N LEU A 26 -11.60 7.41 39.79
CA LEU A 26 -10.52 8.38 39.66
C LEU A 26 -10.77 9.32 38.49
N ALA A 27 -11.15 8.77 37.31
CA ALA A 27 -11.42 9.53 36.08
C ALA A 27 -12.54 10.59 36.32
N GLU A 28 -13.64 10.17 36.93
CA GLU A 28 -14.75 11.09 37.28
C GLU A 28 -14.34 12.15 38.31
N ALA A 29 -13.57 11.75 39.34
CA ALA A 29 -13.07 12.68 40.32
C ALA A 29 -12.14 13.74 39.73
N LEU A 30 -11.26 13.37 38.82
CA LEU A 30 -10.38 14.24 38.05
C LEU A 30 -11.19 15.19 37.14
N ARG A 31 -12.17 14.68 36.41
CA ARG A 31 -13.09 15.48 35.58
C ARG A 31 -13.79 16.54 36.42
N ASN A 32 -14.37 16.16 37.55
CA ASN A 32 -15.10 17.06 38.43
C ASN A 32 -14.19 18.08 39.13
N ALA A 33 -12.90 17.81 39.28
CA ALA A 33 -11.91 18.73 39.82
C ALA A 33 -11.29 19.68 38.78
N GLY A 34 -11.65 19.55 37.50
CA GLY A 34 -11.13 20.35 36.39
C GLY A 34 -9.80 19.86 35.82
N HIS A 35 -9.33 18.66 36.21
CA HIS A 35 -8.12 18.04 35.67
C HIS A 35 -8.45 17.21 34.42
N GLY A 36 -9.02 17.87 33.40
CA GLY A 36 -9.58 17.22 32.22
C GLY A 36 -8.58 16.36 31.44
N SER A 37 -7.32 16.79 31.28
CA SER A 37 -6.30 16.04 30.58
C SER A 37 -5.97 14.71 31.27
N GLU A 38 -5.78 14.73 32.62
CA GLU A 38 -5.53 13.50 33.38
C GLU A 38 -6.76 12.58 33.42
N ALA A 39 -7.97 13.15 33.48
CA ALA A 39 -9.21 12.41 33.41
C ALA A 39 -9.30 11.64 32.08
N LEU A 40 -8.95 12.29 30.96
CA LEU A 40 -8.96 11.67 29.63
C LEU A 40 -7.95 10.54 29.50
N ASP A 41 -6.80 10.58 30.19
CA ASP A 41 -5.86 9.45 30.21
C ASP A 41 -6.46 8.22 30.89
N GLN A 42 -7.21 8.41 32.00
CA GLN A 42 -7.89 7.31 32.67
C GLN A 42 -9.09 6.79 31.86
N PHE A 43 -9.88 7.68 31.23
CA PHE A 43 -10.98 7.27 30.36
C PHE A 43 -10.50 6.54 29.11
N ALA A 44 -9.37 6.94 28.53
CA ALA A 44 -8.76 6.23 27.40
C ALA A 44 -8.37 4.79 27.78
N ALA A 45 -7.76 4.59 28.95
CA ALA A 45 -7.41 3.27 29.45
C ALA A 45 -8.65 2.39 29.71
N LEU A 46 -9.76 2.99 30.20
CA LEU A 46 -11.04 2.29 30.37
C LEU A 46 -11.67 1.90 29.03
N LEU A 47 -11.60 2.79 28.04
CA LEU A 47 -12.09 2.52 26.69
C LEU A 47 -11.28 1.38 26.02
N ASP A 48 -9.95 1.38 26.19
CA ASP A 48 -9.06 0.33 25.69
C ASP A 48 -9.34 -1.04 26.31
N ALA A 49 -9.73 -1.03 27.60
CA ALA A 49 -10.11 -2.25 28.33
C ALA A 49 -11.55 -2.69 28.05
N GLY A 50 -12.35 -1.94 27.27
CA GLY A 50 -13.78 -2.20 27.06
C GLY A 50 -14.63 -2.07 28.34
N ALA A 51 -14.14 -1.27 29.29
CA ALA A 51 -14.75 -1.11 30.63
C ALA A 51 -15.36 0.29 30.85
N LEU A 52 -15.36 1.16 29.84
CA LEU A 52 -16.02 2.45 29.90
C LEU A 52 -17.53 2.26 29.73
N PRO A 53 -18.39 2.76 30.68
CA PRO A 53 -19.83 2.65 30.56
C PRO A 53 -20.38 3.37 29.31
N ASP A 54 -21.38 2.79 28.66
CA ASP A 54 -21.98 3.32 27.42
C ASP A 54 -22.54 4.74 27.61
N GLU A 55 -23.08 5.04 28.77
CA GLU A 55 -23.61 6.36 29.16
C GLU A 55 -22.54 7.46 29.23
N GLU A 56 -21.28 7.08 29.49
CA GLU A 56 -20.14 8.02 29.57
C GLU A 56 -19.49 8.30 28.21
N LEU A 57 -19.70 7.46 27.20
CA LEU A 57 -19.02 7.54 25.91
C LEU A 57 -19.17 8.92 25.24
N VAL A 58 -20.38 9.47 25.19
CA VAL A 58 -20.64 10.79 24.58
C VAL A 58 -20.05 11.92 25.41
N GLY A 59 -20.13 11.82 26.75
CA GLY A 59 -19.57 12.80 27.67
C GLY A 59 -18.04 12.87 27.61
N VAL A 60 -17.40 11.71 27.58
CA VAL A 60 -15.94 11.59 27.40
C VAL A 60 -15.49 12.07 26.03
N GLY A 61 -16.23 11.72 24.96
CA GLY A 61 -15.95 12.21 23.62
C GLY A 61 -16.04 13.72 23.51
N THR A 62 -17.02 14.33 24.17
CA THR A 62 -17.18 15.81 24.24
C THR A 62 -16.01 16.45 25.00
N LEU A 63 -15.64 15.91 26.15
CA LEU A 63 -14.49 16.38 26.94
C LEU A 63 -13.17 16.23 26.15
N ALA A 64 -13.04 15.18 25.36
CA ALA A 64 -11.87 14.97 24.52
C ALA A 64 -11.75 16.04 23.43
N LEU A 65 -12.88 16.47 22.82
CA LEU A 65 -12.90 17.61 21.90
C LEU A 65 -12.48 18.91 22.56
N ASP A 66 -12.97 19.18 23.78
CA ASP A 66 -12.64 20.41 24.53
C ASP A 66 -11.14 20.48 24.90
N HIS A 67 -10.45 19.35 24.89
CA HIS A 67 -9.00 19.21 25.10
C HIS A 67 -8.19 18.87 23.85
N GLU A 68 -8.75 19.09 22.66
CA GLU A 68 -8.11 18.84 21.34
C GLU A 68 -7.62 17.38 21.12
N ARG A 69 -8.14 16.43 21.91
CA ARG A 69 -7.83 15.01 21.76
C ARG A 69 -8.77 14.33 20.75
N LEU A 70 -8.67 14.77 19.49
CA LEU A 70 -9.56 14.36 18.40
C LEU A 70 -9.63 12.84 18.22
N ALA A 71 -8.51 12.15 18.35
CA ALA A 71 -8.45 10.69 18.23
C ALA A 71 -9.28 9.96 19.31
N LEU A 72 -9.26 10.45 20.56
CA LEU A 72 -10.05 9.86 21.64
C LEU A 72 -11.53 10.18 21.48
N ALA A 73 -11.88 11.41 21.08
CA ALA A 73 -13.26 11.82 20.82
C ALA A 73 -13.93 10.92 19.77
N ALA A 74 -13.22 10.62 18.73
CA ALA A 74 -13.72 9.78 17.66
C ALA A 74 -13.89 8.32 18.09
N ARG A 75 -12.95 7.74 18.85
CA ARG A 75 -13.09 6.38 19.42
C ARG A 75 -14.30 6.28 20.34
N CYS A 76 -14.57 7.33 21.14
CA CYS A 76 -15.77 7.40 21.96
C CYS A 76 -17.05 7.46 21.09
N LEU A 77 -17.04 8.20 19.99
CA LEU A 77 -18.16 8.26 19.05
C LEU A 77 -18.42 6.89 18.39
N GLU A 78 -17.40 6.18 18.01
CA GLU A 78 -17.49 4.84 17.45
C GLU A 78 -18.06 3.83 18.43
N ALA A 79 -17.54 3.83 19.67
CA ALA A 79 -18.03 2.98 20.74
C ALA A 79 -19.52 3.30 21.09
N ALA A 80 -19.90 4.58 21.14
CA ALA A 80 -21.27 4.99 21.39
C ALA A 80 -22.26 4.51 20.30
N ARG A 81 -21.81 4.54 19.04
CA ARG A 81 -22.61 3.98 17.91
C ARG A 81 -22.73 2.46 18.00
N ALA A 82 -21.65 1.77 18.30
CA ALA A 82 -21.63 0.31 18.45
C ALA A 82 -22.53 -0.15 19.61
N ALA A 83 -22.59 0.64 20.70
CA ALA A 83 -23.46 0.42 21.87
C ALA A 83 -24.92 0.87 21.62
N GLY A 84 -25.25 1.49 20.48
CA GLY A 84 -26.60 1.96 20.15
C GLY A 84 -27.02 3.23 20.93
N VAL A 85 -26.07 4.01 21.46
CA VAL A 85 -26.36 5.26 22.18
C VAL A 85 -26.75 6.35 21.18
N ALA A 86 -28.05 6.65 21.10
CA ALA A 86 -28.57 7.66 20.17
C ALA A 86 -28.45 9.10 20.69
N SER A 87 -28.55 9.27 22.03
CA SER A 87 -28.56 10.60 22.65
C SER A 87 -27.19 11.26 22.67
N GLY A 88 -27.07 12.43 22.04
CA GLY A 88 -25.84 13.23 22.03
C GLY A 88 -24.76 12.80 21.03
N THR A 89 -24.95 11.69 20.32
CA THR A 89 -24.00 11.15 19.34
C THR A 89 -23.90 12.05 18.10
N GLU A 90 -25.03 12.60 17.63
CA GLU A 90 -25.05 13.49 16.48
C GLU A 90 -24.34 14.85 16.75
N PRO A 91 -24.63 15.56 17.85
CA PRO A 91 -23.87 16.78 18.20
C PRO A 91 -22.37 16.52 18.39
N LEU A 92 -21.98 15.37 18.94
CA LEU A 92 -20.56 14.99 19.08
C LEU A 92 -19.91 14.81 17.71
N ARG A 93 -20.60 14.18 16.78
CA ARG A 93 -20.15 13.98 15.39
C ARG A 93 -19.92 15.31 14.68
N GLU A 94 -20.92 16.21 14.73
CA GLU A 94 -20.82 17.52 14.07
C GLU A 94 -19.65 18.36 14.64
N ARG A 95 -19.50 18.39 15.94
CA ARG A 95 -18.37 19.09 16.59
C ARG A 95 -17.03 18.48 16.23
N LEU A 96 -16.94 17.14 16.14
CA LEU A 96 -15.72 16.45 15.74
C LEU A 96 -15.36 16.75 14.28
N GLN A 97 -16.34 16.76 13.39
CA GLN A 97 -16.16 17.13 11.99
C GLN A 97 -15.65 18.58 11.86
N HIS A 98 -16.23 19.50 12.60
CA HIS A 98 -15.80 20.90 12.61
C HIS A 98 -14.34 21.06 13.13
N ALA A 99 -14.01 20.39 14.23
CA ALA A 99 -12.66 20.42 14.80
C ALA A 99 -11.59 19.79 13.88
N LEU A 100 -11.96 18.78 13.11
CA LEU A 100 -11.09 18.16 12.10
C LEU A 100 -10.89 19.08 10.89
N GLY A 101 -11.93 19.82 10.47
CA GLY A 101 -11.84 20.84 9.43
C GLY A 101 -10.89 21.99 9.81
N GLU A 102 -10.96 22.47 11.04
CA GLU A 102 -10.06 23.53 11.56
C GLU A 102 -8.60 23.06 11.72
N SER A 103 -8.35 21.83 12.14
CA SER A 103 -7.00 21.26 12.24
C SER A 103 -6.32 21.10 10.87
N GLY A 104 -7.08 20.90 9.80
CA GLY A 104 -6.60 20.88 8.41
C GLY A 104 -6.18 22.28 7.91
N ALA A 105 -6.87 23.32 8.36
CA ALA A 105 -6.61 24.70 7.95
C ALA A 105 -5.31 25.31 8.51
N LEU A 106 -4.79 24.80 9.64
CA LEU A 106 -3.55 25.29 10.27
C LEU A 106 -2.25 24.87 9.56
N ARG A 107 -2.31 24.02 8.53
CA ARG A 107 -1.15 23.64 7.69
C ARG A 107 -1.01 24.45 6.40
N GLY A 108 -1.90 25.40 6.12
CA GLY A 108 -1.96 26.11 4.83
C GLY A 108 -2.22 27.62 4.96
N ALA A 109 -1.63 28.33 5.94
CA ALA A 109 -1.76 29.78 6.04
C ALA A 109 -0.71 30.49 5.20
N VAL A 110 -0.98 30.78 3.92
CA VAL A 110 -0.58 32.00 3.20
C VAL A 110 -1.66 32.32 2.15
N ASP A 111 -2.32 33.46 2.37
CA ASP A 111 -3.13 34.36 1.54
C ASP A 111 -4.59 34.05 1.19
N PRO A 112 -5.44 35.10 1.33
CA PRO A 112 -6.90 34.97 1.28
C PRO A 112 -7.47 35.50 -0.04
N ALA A 113 -8.41 34.82 -0.62
CA ALA A 113 -9.62 35.30 -1.30
C ALA A 113 -10.18 34.30 -2.32
N GLY A 114 -11.42 33.90 -2.11
CA GLY A 114 -12.24 33.22 -3.11
C GLY A 114 -13.14 32.15 -2.51
N ASP A 115 -14.41 32.46 -2.49
CA ASP A 115 -15.52 31.56 -2.14
C ASP A 115 -15.48 30.26 -2.91
N ASP A 116 -15.55 29.10 -2.20
CA ASP A 116 -16.21 27.88 -2.70
C ASP A 116 -16.23 26.78 -1.62
N GLU A 117 -17.43 26.36 -1.21
CA GLU A 117 -17.72 25.39 -0.13
C GLU A 117 -17.55 23.91 -0.52
N GLU A 118 -16.66 23.52 -1.44
CA GLU A 118 -16.44 22.11 -1.84
C GLU A 118 -15.01 21.58 -1.69
N GLU A 119 -14.06 22.29 -1.07
CA GLU A 119 -12.63 21.94 -1.11
C GLU A 119 -12.10 21.03 0.02
N GLY A 120 -12.91 20.58 0.97
CA GLY A 120 -12.44 19.78 2.12
C GLY A 120 -11.95 18.37 1.80
N THR A 121 -12.39 17.77 0.69
CA THR A 121 -12.07 16.40 0.26
C THR A 121 -10.98 16.33 -0.81
N ALA A 122 -10.75 17.41 -1.53
CA ALA A 122 -9.82 17.44 -2.67
C ALA A 122 -8.33 17.57 -2.27
N ALA A 123 -8.02 18.14 -1.11
CA ALA A 123 -6.62 18.41 -0.71
C ALA A 123 -5.81 17.15 -0.35
N GLY A 124 -6.46 16.04 0.06
CA GLY A 124 -5.81 14.76 0.33
C GLY A 124 -5.48 13.97 -0.95
N ILE A 125 -6.23 14.20 -2.01
CA ILE A 125 -6.18 13.43 -3.27
C ILE A 125 -5.42 14.18 -4.38
N ALA A 126 -5.09 15.45 -4.19
CA ALA A 126 -4.39 16.30 -5.16
C ALA A 126 -3.01 15.78 -5.64
N ARG A 127 -2.52 14.65 -5.12
CA ARG A 127 -1.25 14.01 -5.50
C ARG A 127 -1.40 12.80 -6.43
N LEU A 128 -2.58 12.52 -6.94
CA LEU A 128 -2.79 11.36 -7.84
C LEU A 128 -2.11 11.53 -9.21
N VAL A 129 -1.93 12.75 -9.68
CA VAL A 129 -1.23 12.99 -10.95
C VAL A 129 0.26 13.02 -10.69
N ASP A 130 0.96 12.00 -11.18
CA ASP A 130 2.42 11.95 -11.14
C ASP A 130 2.98 12.70 -12.37
N PRO A 131 3.57 13.90 -12.21
CA PRO A 131 4.09 14.70 -13.32
C PRO A 131 5.40 14.15 -13.90
N LEU A 132 5.81 12.95 -13.52
CA LEU A 132 7.08 12.37 -13.90
C LEU A 132 7.14 11.98 -15.38
N GLU A 133 8.36 12.05 -15.92
CA GLU A 133 8.79 11.70 -17.28
C GLU A 133 8.01 10.52 -17.89
N ARG A 134 7.69 10.62 -19.17
CA ARG A 134 7.03 9.54 -19.91
C ARG A 134 7.90 8.27 -19.87
N VAL A 135 7.54 7.34 -19.01
CA VAL A 135 8.11 5.99 -18.97
C VAL A 135 7.45 5.16 -20.06
N THR A 136 8.24 4.46 -20.86
CA THR A 136 7.78 3.59 -21.95
C THR A 136 8.25 2.15 -21.72
N PHE A 137 7.83 1.21 -22.58
CA PHE A 137 8.34 -0.17 -22.50
C PHE A 137 9.85 -0.29 -22.75
N ALA A 138 10.50 0.71 -23.34
CA ALA A 138 11.94 0.75 -23.51
C ALA A 138 12.70 0.93 -22.19
N ASP A 139 12.05 1.58 -21.21
CA ASP A 139 12.60 1.84 -19.87
C ASP A 139 12.40 0.66 -18.91
N VAL A 140 11.60 -0.33 -19.30
CA VAL A 140 11.37 -1.57 -18.55
C VAL A 140 12.31 -2.65 -19.06
N GLY A 141 13.22 -3.12 -18.23
CA GLY A 141 14.15 -4.21 -18.59
C GLY A 141 13.40 -5.54 -18.73
N GLY A 142 13.53 -6.20 -19.91
CA GLY A 142 12.92 -7.52 -20.20
C GLY A 142 11.39 -7.53 -20.20
N LEU A 143 10.79 -8.60 -19.69
CA LEU A 143 9.33 -8.84 -19.66
C LEU A 143 8.67 -8.83 -21.08
N ASP A 144 9.38 -9.27 -22.12
CA ASP A 144 8.95 -9.10 -23.51
C ASP A 144 7.61 -9.76 -23.81
N GLU A 145 7.35 -10.95 -23.28
CA GLU A 145 6.07 -11.65 -23.47
C GLU A 145 4.94 -10.93 -22.71
N VAL A 146 5.21 -10.41 -21.51
CA VAL A 146 4.25 -9.62 -20.74
C VAL A 146 3.94 -8.31 -21.46
N LYS A 147 4.97 -7.60 -21.95
CA LYS A 147 4.81 -6.37 -22.74
C LYS A 147 3.99 -6.62 -24.00
N LYS A 148 4.26 -7.70 -24.76
CA LYS A 148 3.48 -8.10 -25.95
C LYS A 148 2.02 -8.37 -25.59
N ALA A 149 1.77 -9.08 -24.50
CA ALA A 149 0.40 -9.37 -24.04
C ALA A 149 -0.33 -8.07 -23.66
N ILE A 150 0.30 -7.18 -22.90
CA ILE A 150 -0.23 -5.86 -22.53
C ILE A 150 -0.47 -5.02 -23.77
N HIS A 151 0.50 -4.94 -24.68
CA HIS A 151 0.37 -4.18 -25.92
C HIS A 151 -0.84 -4.62 -26.73
N LYS A 152 -1.01 -5.94 -26.93
CA LYS A 152 -2.13 -6.50 -27.72
C LYS A 152 -3.49 -6.31 -27.02
N GLN A 153 -3.53 -6.48 -25.70
CA GLN A 153 -4.80 -6.54 -24.97
C GLN A 153 -5.26 -5.18 -24.44
N ILE A 154 -4.32 -4.24 -24.28
CA ILE A 154 -4.56 -2.96 -23.62
C ILE A 154 -4.20 -1.80 -24.55
N VAL A 155 -2.93 -1.70 -25.00
CA VAL A 155 -2.45 -0.54 -25.76
C VAL A 155 -3.16 -0.42 -27.11
N LEU A 156 -3.24 -1.51 -27.88
CA LEU A 156 -3.88 -1.50 -29.20
C LEU A 156 -5.36 -1.09 -29.17
N PRO A 157 -6.21 -1.52 -28.22
CA PRO A 157 -7.59 -1.03 -28.13
C PRO A 157 -7.69 0.49 -27.94
N PHE A 158 -6.77 1.10 -27.19
CA PHE A 158 -6.72 2.56 -27.02
C PHE A 158 -6.17 3.29 -28.25
N GLN A 159 -5.18 2.72 -28.90
CA GLN A 159 -4.58 3.32 -30.12
C GLN A 159 -5.48 3.17 -31.36
N ARG A 160 -6.27 2.12 -31.40
CA ARG A 160 -7.13 1.77 -32.56
C ARG A 160 -8.57 1.45 -32.15
N PRO A 161 -9.27 2.39 -31.47
CA PRO A 161 -10.64 2.16 -31.01
C PRO A 161 -11.60 1.81 -32.15
N ASP A 162 -11.43 2.43 -33.34
CA ASP A 162 -12.18 2.19 -34.56
C ASP A 162 -12.21 0.70 -34.95
N LEU A 163 -11.09 0.00 -34.79
CA LEU A 163 -10.99 -1.42 -35.10
C LEU A 163 -11.78 -2.28 -34.10
N TYR A 164 -11.64 -1.97 -32.81
CA TYR A 164 -12.25 -2.79 -31.76
C TYR A 164 -13.77 -2.58 -31.69
N GLU A 165 -14.26 -1.36 -31.88
CA GLU A 165 -15.68 -1.05 -31.93
C GLU A 165 -16.42 -1.77 -33.04
N ARG A 166 -15.77 -1.97 -34.22
CA ARG A 166 -16.34 -2.77 -35.31
C ARG A 166 -16.68 -4.20 -34.92
N TYR A 167 -15.96 -4.76 -33.94
CA TYR A 167 -16.18 -6.11 -33.42
C TYR A 167 -16.90 -6.11 -32.07
N GLY A 168 -17.52 -4.98 -31.69
CA GLY A 168 -18.27 -4.84 -30.43
C GLY A 168 -17.39 -4.87 -29.17
N ARG A 169 -16.08 -4.62 -29.32
CA ARG A 169 -15.15 -4.49 -28.18
C ARG A 169 -14.88 -3.02 -27.92
N ARG A 170 -14.87 -2.64 -26.65
CA ARG A 170 -14.54 -1.27 -26.20
C ARG A 170 -13.13 -1.26 -25.63
N ALA A 171 -12.43 -0.10 -25.79
CA ALA A 171 -11.21 0.19 -25.06
C ALA A 171 -11.53 0.42 -23.58
N GLY A 172 -10.70 -0.05 -22.69
CA GLY A 172 -10.90 0.02 -21.25
C GLY A 172 -10.98 -1.35 -20.60
N GLY A 173 -11.31 -1.37 -19.31
CA GLY A 173 -11.39 -2.58 -18.50
C GLY A 173 -10.38 -2.60 -17.37
N GLY A 174 -10.40 -3.65 -16.58
CA GLY A 174 -9.52 -3.83 -15.45
C GLY A 174 -8.44 -4.88 -15.69
N VAL A 175 -7.21 -4.58 -15.27
CA VAL A 175 -6.08 -5.52 -15.34
C VAL A 175 -5.44 -5.63 -13.97
N LEU A 176 -5.24 -6.85 -13.49
CA LEU A 176 -4.54 -7.14 -12.26
C LEU A 176 -3.12 -7.65 -12.56
N LEU A 177 -2.12 -6.83 -12.24
CA LEU A 177 -0.72 -7.24 -12.27
C LEU A 177 -0.37 -7.94 -10.96
N PHE A 178 0.20 -9.13 -11.01
CA PHE A 178 0.61 -9.83 -9.80
C PHE A 178 1.98 -10.48 -9.95
N GLY A 179 2.68 -10.69 -8.84
CA GLY A 179 4.00 -11.32 -8.84
C GLY A 179 4.82 -10.93 -7.61
N PRO A 180 6.06 -11.40 -7.52
CA PRO A 180 6.93 -11.10 -6.40
C PRO A 180 7.15 -9.59 -6.19
N PRO A 181 7.39 -9.14 -4.96
CA PRO A 181 7.73 -7.75 -4.70
C PRO A 181 9.02 -7.35 -5.44
N GLY A 182 9.13 -6.08 -5.80
CA GLY A 182 10.30 -5.53 -6.47
C GLY A 182 10.52 -5.93 -7.94
N CYS A 183 9.58 -6.68 -8.56
CA CYS A 183 9.69 -7.12 -9.97
C CYS A 183 9.15 -6.10 -10.98
N GLY A 184 8.87 -4.86 -10.57
CA GLY A 184 8.57 -3.75 -11.50
C GLY A 184 7.11 -3.64 -11.93
N LYS A 185 6.13 -4.15 -11.16
CA LYS A 185 4.68 -4.03 -11.46
C LYS A 185 4.25 -2.57 -11.65
N THR A 186 4.60 -1.69 -10.76
CA THR A 186 4.31 -0.26 -10.81
C THR A 186 5.00 0.42 -12.02
N LEU A 187 6.25 0.05 -12.31
CA LEU A 187 6.98 0.56 -13.48
C LEU A 187 6.31 0.10 -14.79
N LEU A 188 5.87 -1.15 -14.85
CA LEU A 188 5.15 -1.71 -16.01
C LEU A 188 3.80 -1.01 -16.23
N ALA A 189 3.08 -0.69 -15.14
CA ALA A 189 1.83 0.05 -15.23
C ALA A 189 2.05 1.48 -15.77
N ARG A 190 3.07 2.20 -15.29
CA ARG A 190 3.48 3.51 -15.82
C ARG A 190 3.88 3.43 -17.30
N ALA A 191 4.68 2.44 -17.65
CA ALA A 191 5.10 2.23 -19.04
C ALA A 191 3.89 1.93 -19.95
N THR A 192 2.88 1.21 -19.44
CA THR A 192 1.63 0.98 -20.18
C THR A 192 0.88 2.29 -20.46
N ALA A 193 0.80 3.17 -19.47
CA ALA A 193 0.20 4.50 -19.67
C ALA A 193 0.98 5.35 -20.69
N GLY A 194 2.30 5.32 -20.61
CA GLY A 194 3.17 6.02 -21.56
C GLY A 194 3.02 5.52 -22.99
N GLU A 195 2.91 4.20 -23.21
CA GLU A 195 2.64 3.60 -24.52
C GLU A 195 1.25 3.99 -25.06
N CYS A 196 0.26 4.10 -24.18
CA CYS A 196 -1.07 4.58 -24.55
C CYS A 196 -1.08 6.11 -24.80
N GLY A 197 -0.09 6.86 -24.34
CA GLY A 197 -0.08 8.32 -24.36
C GLY A 197 -1.10 8.95 -23.40
N LEU A 198 -1.45 8.23 -22.33
CA LEU A 198 -2.48 8.64 -21.36
C LEU A 198 -1.88 9.15 -20.05
N PRO A 199 -2.57 10.06 -19.35
CA PRO A 199 -2.23 10.43 -17.98
C PRO A 199 -2.22 9.22 -17.06
N PHE A 200 -1.30 9.20 -16.10
CA PHE A 200 -1.17 8.14 -15.11
C PHE A 200 -1.53 8.68 -13.72
N LEU A 201 -2.59 8.14 -13.14
CA LEU A 201 -3.02 8.46 -11.79
C LEU A 201 -2.66 7.27 -10.88
N ASN A 202 -1.89 7.54 -9.84
CA ASN A 202 -1.41 6.50 -8.92
C ASN A 202 -2.17 6.58 -7.59
N LEU A 203 -2.99 5.59 -7.31
CA LEU A 203 -3.73 5.42 -6.07
C LEU A 203 -3.09 4.29 -5.25
N ARG A 204 -2.43 4.63 -4.15
CA ARG A 204 -1.94 3.64 -3.21
C ARG A 204 -3.03 3.32 -2.20
N MET A 205 -3.22 2.04 -1.92
CA MET A 205 -4.24 1.66 -0.94
C MET A 205 -3.92 2.17 0.47
N GLU A 206 -2.65 2.40 0.81
CA GLU A 206 -2.25 3.04 2.06
C GLU A 206 -2.75 4.49 2.21
N ASP A 207 -2.83 5.23 1.08
CA ASP A 207 -3.31 6.62 1.05
C ASP A 207 -4.85 6.70 1.14
N VAL A 208 -5.54 5.61 0.79
CA VAL A 208 -7.00 5.47 0.87
C VAL A 208 -7.44 5.06 2.26
N MET A 209 -6.65 4.16 2.88
CA MET A 209 -7.03 3.56 4.16
C MET A 209 -6.91 4.58 5.30
N ASP A 210 -8.05 4.85 5.91
CA ASP A 210 -8.16 5.71 7.08
C ASP A 210 -8.71 4.89 8.26
N PRO A 211 -8.27 5.13 9.50
CA PRO A 211 -8.83 4.49 10.69
C PRO A 211 -10.31 4.78 10.91
N TRP A 212 -10.85 5.84 10.29
CA TRP A 212 -12.20 6.29 10.47
C TRP A 212 -13.18 5.59 9.53
N TYR A 213 -14.30 5.13 10.10
CA TYR A 213 -15.35 4.46 9.34
C TYR A 213 -15.96 5.38 8.28
N GLY A 214 -16.03 4.91 7.03
CA GLY A 214 -16.60 5.63 5.91
C GLY A 214 -15.66 6.60 5.19
N VAL A 215 -14.53 6.97 5.78
CA VAL A 215 -13.56 7.90 5.17
C VAL A 215 -12.78 7.21 4.05
N SER A 216 -12.38 5.96 4.27
CA SER A 216 -11.71 5.16 3.24
C SER A 216 -12.55 4.99 1.97
N GLU A 217 -13.86 4.74 2.13
CA GLU A 217 -14.80 4.62 1.02
C GLU A 217 -14.97 5.94 0.28
N GLN A 218 -15.01 7.07 1.01
CA GLN A 218 -15.07 8.41 0.43
C GLN A 218 -13.80 8.74 -0.35
N HIS A 219 -12.62 8.45 0.19
CA HIS A 219 -11.33 8.64 -0.50
C HIS A 219 -11.27 7.82 -1.78
N LEU A 220 -11.69 6.54 -1.72
CA LEU A 220 -11.72 5.69 -2.90
C LEU A 220 -12.67 6.25 -3.96
N HIS A 221 -13.89 6.63 -3.57
CA HIS A 221 -14.87 7.22 -4.48
C HIS A 221 -14.34 8.51 -5.13
N ALA A 222 -13.79 9.43 -4.36
CA ALA A 222 -13.23 10.68 -4.85
C ALA A 222 -12.08 10.46 -5.86
N ALA A 223 -11.21 9.45 -5.61
CA ALA A 223 -10.16 9.07 -6.54
C ALA A 223 -10.72 8.60 -7.90
N PHE A 224 -11.80 7.80 -7.89
CA PHE A 224 -12.46 7.36 -9.12
C PHE A 224 -13.20 8.51 -9.83
N VAL A 225 -13.82 9.43 -9.10
CA VAL A 225 -14.43 10.64 -9.68
C VAL A 225 -13.36 11.48 -10.39
N GLN A 226 -12.25 11.77 -9.73
CA GLN A 226 -11.13 12.51 -10.33
C GLN A 226 -10.56 11.80 -11.57
N ALA A 227 -10.46 10.47 -11.54
CA ALA A 227 -10.02 9.71 -12.71
C ALA A 227 -11.00 9.81 -13.89
N ARG A 228 -12.32 9.81 -13.63
CA ARG A 228 -13.35 10.00 -14.65
C ARG A 228 -13.28 11.40 -15.29
N GLU A 229 -13.05 12.43 -14.50
CA GLU A 229 -12.88 13.80 -14.97
C GLU A 229 -11.65 13.96 -15.86
N GLN A 230 -10.62 13.16 -15.65
CA GLN A 230 -9.38 13.17 -16.43
C GLN A 230 -9.36 12.14 -17.57
N ALA A 231 -10.48 11.45 -17.84
CA ALA A 231 -10.55 10.48 -18.93
C ALA A 231 -10.33 11.16 -20.30
N PRO A 232 -9.56 10.53 -21.22
CA PRO A 232 -8.99 9.21 -21.13
C PRO A 232 -7.70 9.14 -20.28
N CYS A 233 -7.66 8.23 -19.30
CA CYS A 233 -6.55 8.10 -18.36
C CYS A 233 -6.31 6.64 -17.93
N VAL A 234 -5.20 6.42 -17.24
CA VAL A 234 -4.89 5.18 -16.53
C VAL A 234 -4.95 5.44 -15.03
N LEU A 235 -5.90 4.79 -14.34
CA LEU A 235 -5.94 4.73 -12.89
C LEU A 235 -5.22 3.47 -12.42
N PHE A 236 -4.16 3.65 -11.67
CA PHE A 236 -3.38 2.55 -11.11
C PHE A 236 -3.62 2.43 -9.61
N VAL A 237 -4.09 1.26 -9.18
CA VAL A 237 -4.34 0.93 -7.77
C VAL A 237 -3.21 0.01 -7.29
N ASP A 238 -2.27 0.57 -6.52
CA ASP A 238 -1.14 -0.20 -5.99
C ASP A 238 -1.48 -0.85 -4.65
N GLU A 239 -0.80 -1.99 -4.39
CA GLU A 239 -0.93 -2.74 -3.14
C GLU A 239 -2.35 -3.20 -2.81
N LEU A 240 -3.06 -3.73 -3.80
CA LEU A 240 -4.45 -4.19 -3.64
C LEU A 240 -4.62 -5.25 -2.52
N ASP A 241 -3.57 -5.98 -2.17
CA ASP A 241 -3.52 -6.94 -1.06
C ASP A 241 -3.66 -6.27 0.33
N ALA A 242 -3.45 -4.95 0.46
CA ALA A 242 -3.71 -4.22 1.69
C ALA A 242 -5.19 -4.30 2.11
N LEU A 243 -6.13 -4.38 1.15
CA LEU A 243 -7.56 -4.61 1.42
C LEU A 243 -7.83 -5.93 2.14
N ALA A 244 -7.12 -6.98 1.77
CA ALA A 244 -7.26 -8.30 2.40
C ALA A 244 -6.68 -8.32 3.83
N TYR A 245 -5.60 -7.56 4.04
CA TYR A 245 -5.01 -7.40 5.38
C TYR A 245 -5.94 -6.62 6.32
N ALA A 246 -6.54 -5.53 5.85
CA ALA A 246 -7.53 -4.76 6.59
C ALA A 246 -8.74 -5.62 7.00
N ARG A 247 -9.22 -6.50 6.09
CA ARG A 247 -10.32 -7.45 6.34
C ARG A 247 -9.98 -8.48 7.42
N ARG A 248 -8.71 -8.93 7.52
CA ARG A 248 -8.26 -9.91 8.53
C ARG A 248 -8.03 -9.29 9.90
N LYS A 249 -7.53 -8.07 9.97
CA LYS A 249 -7.18 -7.38 11.21
C LYS A 249 -8.39 -6.74 11.90
N GLN A 250 -9.29 -6.20 11.12
CA GLN A 250 -10.57 -5.65 11.58
C GLN A 250 -11.63 -6.75 11.42
N GLN A 251 -11.93 -7.48 12.50
CA GLN A 251 -13.04 -8.45 12.55
C GLN A 251 -14.43 -7.81 12.35
N GLY A 252 -14.51 -6.64 11.72
CA GLY A 252 -15.68 -5.78 11.55
C GLY A 252 -16.03 -5.47 10.09
N SER A 253 -17.09 -4.69 9.92
CA SER A 253 -17.76 -4.28 8.67
C SER A 253 -16.88 -3.41 7.74
N ALA A 254 -15.91 -2.65 8.27
CA ALA A 254 -15.16 -1.63 7.52
C ALA A 254 -14.34 -2.21 6.34
N GLY A 255 -13.61 -3.31 6.54
CA GLY A 255 -12.83 -3.90 5.45
C GLY A 255 -13.68 -4.50 4.33
N ARG A 256 -14.95 -4.86 4.61
CA ARG A 256 -15.91 -5.30 3.59
C ARG A 256 -16.46 -4.12 2.82
N ALA A 257 -16.81 -3.03 3.51
CA ALA A 257 -17.38 -1.83 2.89
C ALA A 257 -16.44 -1.23 1.84
N LEU A 258 -15.13 -1.19 2.11
CA LEU A 258 -14.14 -0.70 1.15
C LEU A 258 -14.02 -1.62 -0.08
N VAL A 259 -14.08 -2.96 0.10
CA VAL A 259 -14.11 -3.91 -1.03
C VAL A 259 -15.42 -3.73 -1.83
N ASP A 260 -16.57 -3.58 -1.16
CA ASP A 260 -17.85 -3.37 -1.81
C ASP A 260 -17.89 -2.04 -2.57
N GLN A 261 -17.29 -0.96 -2.03
CA GLN A 261 -17.10 0.31 -2.73
C GLN A 261 -16.24 0.14 -3.99
N LEU A 262 -15.10 -0.55 -3.88
CA LEU A 262 -14.26 -0.81 -5.04
C LEU A 262 -14.99 -1.63 -6.11
N LEU A 263 -15.80 -2.60 -5.70
CA LEU A 263 -16.62 -3.38 -6.63
C LEU A 263 -17.64 -2.49 -7.36
N GLN A 264 -18.31 -1.56 -6.66
CA GLN A 264 -19.25 -0.60 -7.25
C GLN A 264 -18.54 0.31 -8.26
N GLU A 265 -17.36 0.85 -7.90
CA GLU A 265 -16.57 1.70 -8.81
C GLU A 265 -16.15 0.94 -10.07
N LEU A 266 -15.75 -0.33 -9.94
CA LEU A 266 -15.37 -1.16 -11.06
C LEU A 266 -16.58 -1.57 -11.93
N ASP A 267 -17.75 -1.82 -11.35
CA ASP A 267 -18.96 -2.19 -12.11
C ASP A 267 -19.45 -1.02 -12.98
N ALA A 268 -19.16 0.22 -12.59
CA ALA A 268 -19.40 1.42 -13.40
C ALA A 268 -18.53 1.50 -14.68
N ILE A 269 -17.55 0.60 -14.84
CA ILE A 269 -16.64 0.57 -16.02
C ILE A 269 -17.39 0.37 -17.35
N GLY A 270 -18.60 -0.17 -17.33
CA GLY A 270 -19.40 -0.38 -18.53
C GLY A 270 -20.16 0.84 -19.05
N SER A 271 -20.48 1.83 -18.20
CA SER A 271 -21.30 3.01 -18.54
C SER A 271 -20.59 4.33 -18.30
N ASP A 272 -20.02 4.53 -17.11
CA ASP A 272 -19.50 5.83 -16.69
C ASP A 272 -17.97 5.95 -16.78
N ASN A 273 -17.27 4.82 -16.93
CA ASN A 273 -15.80 4.75 -17.01
C ASN A 273 -15.29 4.59 -18.46
N GLN A 274 -15.97 5.15 -19.46
CA GLN A 274 -15.50 5.12 -20.85
C GLN A 274 -14.18 5.89 -20.98
N GLY A 275 -13.17 5.20 -21.56
CA GLY A 275 -11.82 5.78 -21.72
C GLY A 275 -10.92 5.62 -20.50
N MET A 276 -11.40 5.10 -19.37
CA MET A 276 -10.58 4.82 -18.20
C MET A 276 -10.06 3.38 -18.24
N LEU A 277 -8.74 3.23 -18.11
CA LEU A 277 -8.09 1.94 -17.89
C LEU A 277 -7.73 1.81 -16.42
N VAL A 278 -8.29 0.80 -15.74
CA VAL A 278 -7.94 0.54 -14.35
C VAL A 278 -6.91 -0.58 -14.30
N LEU A 279 -5.70 -0.25 -13.83
CA LEU A 279 -4.66 -1.22 -13.54
C LEU A 279 -4.57 -1.40 -12.03
N ALA A 280 -4.42 -2.62 -11.56
CA ALA A 280 -4.11 -2.87 -10.14
C ALA A 280 -2.86 -3.73 -10.01
N ALA A 281 -2.14 -3.58 -8.89
CA ALA A 281 -1.02 -4.44 -8.56
C ALA A 281 -1.19 -5.09 -7.19
N THR A 282 -0.72 -6.34 -7.08
CA THR A 282 -0.70 -7.08 -5.82
C THR A 282 0.51 -8.00 -5.71
N ASN A 283 1.01 -8.17 -4.50
CA ASN A 283 2.00 -9.18 -4.19
C ASN A 283 1.37 -10.51 -3.74
N ALA A 284 0.08 -10.52 -3.41
CA ALA A 284 -0.63 -11.69 -2.90
C ALA A 284 -1.97 -11.91 -3.65
N PRO A 285 -1.94 -12.44 -4.89
CA PRO A 285 -3.15 -12.59 -5.72
C PRO A 285 -4.17 -13.56 -5.11
N TRP A 286 -3.74 -14.47 -4.24
CA TRP A 286 -4.60 -15.39 -3.50
C TRP A 286 -5.36 -14.72 -2.35
N ASP A 287 -4.92 -13.55 -1.90
CA ASP A 287 -5.59 -12.76 -0.86
C ASP A 287 -6.61 -11.79 -1.46
N VAL A 288 -6.53 -11.47 -2.74
CA VAL A 288 -7.48 -10.61 -3.45
C VAL A 288 -8.81 -11.32 -3.63
N ASP A 289 -9.91 -10.64 -3.28
CA ASP A 289 -11.27 -11.19 -3.38
C ASP A 289 -11.57 -11.64 -4.83
N ASP A 290 -12.15 -12.84 -4.97
CA ASP A 290 -12.50 -13.38 -6.28
C ASP A 290 -13.59 -12.58 -7.00
N ALA A 291 -14.42 -11.83 -6.27
CA ALA A 291 -15.38 -10.93 -6.86
C ALA A 291 -14.70 -9.83 -7.70
N LEU A 292 -13.52 -9.35 -7.29
CA LEU A 292 -12.72 -8.37 -8.05
C LEU A 292 -12.16 -8.95 -9.36
N LYS A 293 -11.98 -10.27 -9.43
CA LYS A 293 -11.40 -11.00 -10.59
C LYS A 293 -12.47 -11.53 -11.57
N ARG A 294 -13.73 -11.11 -11.42
CA ARG A 294 -14.82 -11.50 -12.32
C ARG A 294 -14.83 -10.67 -13.61
N PRO A 295 -15.44 -11.21 -14.72
CA PRO A 295 -15.63 -10.45 -15.94
C PRO A 295 -16.29 -9.08 -15.71
N GLY A 296 -15.77 -8.06 -16.38
CA GLY A 296 -16.20 -6.67 -16.22
C GLY A 296 -15.46 -5.87 -15.14
N ARG A 297 -14.57 -6.52 -14.36
CA ARG A 297 -13.72 -5.91 -13.34
C ARG A 297 -12.26 -6.15 -13.69
N PHE A 298 -11.44 -6.74 -12.83
CA PHE A 298 -10.09 -7.19 -13.19
C PHE A 298 -10.16 -8.55 -13.90
N ASP A 299 -10.72 -8.55 -15.10
CA ASP A 299 -10.94 -9.76 -15.91
C ASP A 299 -9.65 -10.28 -16.59
N ARG A 300 -8.59 -9.47 -16.57
CA ARG A 300 -7.27 -9.82 -17.07
C ARG A 300 -6.30 -9.85 -15.90
N VAL A 301 -5.76 -11.04 -15.65
CA VAL A 301 -4.79 -11.27 -14.57
C VAL A 301 -3.45 -11.58 -15.22
N VAL A 302 -2.44 -10.74 -14.99
CA VAL A 302 -1.15 -10.82 -15.68
C VAL A 302 -0.04 -11.08 -14.66
N PHE A 303 0.66 -12.19 -14.83
CA PHE A 303 1.81 -12.51 -13.99
C PHE A 303 3.05 -11.71 -14.43
N VAL A 304 3.69 -11.06 -13.49
CA VAL A 304 4.96 -10.34 -13.64
C VAL A 304 6.05 -11.16 -12.94
N PRO A 305 6.80 -12.00 -13.71
CA PRO A 305 7.82 -12.86 -13.13
C PRO A 305 9.04 -12.07 -12.65
N PRO A 306 9.91 -12.69 -11.83
CA PRO A 306 11.27 -12.18 -11.63
C PRO A 306 11.97 -12.00 -12.98
N PRO A 307 12.84 -10.98 -13.12
CA PRO A 307 13.54 -10.70 -14.37
C PRO A 307 14.43 -11.89 -14.78
N ASP A 308 14.38 -12.24 -16.05
CA ASP A 308 15.27 -13.23 -16.66
C ASP A 308 16.72 -12.71 -16.77
N HIS A 309 17.65 -13.51 -17.23
CA HIS A 309 19.07 -13.13 -17.37
C HIS A 309 19.24 -11.83 -18.17
N THR A 310 18.59 -11.71 -19.32
CA THR A 310 18.68 -10.55 -20.21
C THR A 310 18.08 -9.32 -19.55
N ALA A 311 16.95 -9.47 -18.85
CA ALA A 311 16.31 -8.41 -18.11
C ALA A 311 17.19 -7.92 -16.95
N ARG A 312 17.83 -8.84 -16.20
CA ARG A 312 18.74 -8.46 -15.09
C ARG A 312 19.95 -7.70 -15.62
N ALA A 313 20.54 -8.15 -16.74
CA ALA A 313 21.64 -7.42 -17.38
C ALA A 313 21.20 -5.99 -17.75
N ARG A 314 20.02 -5.86 -18.39
CA ARG A 314 19.49 -4.55 -18.78
C ARG A 314 19.19 -3.64 -17.58
N VAL A 315 18.65 -4.19 -16.51
CA VAL A 315 18.39 -3.45 -15.26
C VAL A 315 19.70 -2.94 -14.66
N LEU A 316 20.74 -3.77 -14.60
CA LEU A 316 22.07 -3.36 -14.12
C LEU A 316 22.70 -2.29 -15.02
N GLU A 317 22.60 -2.42 -16.35
CA GLU A 317 23.07 -1.39 -17.30
C GLU A 317 22.38 -0.04 -17.04
N LEU A 318 21.06 -0.03 -16.92
CA LEU A 318 20.30 1.19 -16.65
C LEU A 318 20.69 1.84 -15.32
N MET A 319 20.93 1.04 -14.28
CA MET A 319 21.35 1.54 -12.96
C MET A 319 22.78 2.10 -12.97
N LEU A 320 23.66 1.58 -13.81
CA LEU A 320 25.05 2.01 -13.89
C LEU A 320 25.28 3.13 -14.91
N ALA A 321 24.38 3.35 -15.86
CA ALA A 321 24.55 4.28 -16.98
C ALA A 321 24.82 5.74 -16.55
N GLN A 322 24.33 6.16 -15.40
CA GLN A 322 24.49 7.53 -14.87
C GLN A 322 25.49 7.61 -13.72
N ARG A 323 26.33 6.59 -13.52
CA ARG A 323 27.26 6.47 -12.41
C ARG A 323 28.68 6.24 -12.92
N PRO A 324 29.73 6.71 -12.23
CA PRO A 324 31.11 6.41 -12.61
C PRO A 324 31.37 4.92 -12.39
N ALA A 325 31.27 4.13 -13.47
CA ALA A 325 31.48 2.68 -13.44
C ALA A 325 32.49 2.28 -14.52
N GLU A 326 33.48 1.47 -14.16
CA GLU A 326 34.54 1.02 -15.07
C GLU A 326 34.78 -0.48 -14.95
N GLY A 327 34.97 -1.13 -16.10
CA GLY A 327 35.35 -2.55 -16.18
C GLY A 327 34.28 -3.52 -15.65
N VAL A 328 33.02 -3.11 -15.57
CA VAL A 328 31.90 -3.93 -15.08
C VAL A 328 31.46 -4.92 -16.16
N ARG A 329 31.50 -6.20 -15.86
CA ARG A 329 30.94 -7.27 -16.69
C ARG A 329 29.51 -7.58 -16.27
N VAL A 330 28.56 -6.87 -16.86
CA VAL A 330 27.14 -6.94 -16.49
C VAL A 330 26.56 -8.33 -16.68
N ASP A 331 26.91 -9.02 -17.77
CA ASP A 331 26.44 -10.38 -18.06
C ASP A 331 26.87 -11.40 -16.99
N ASP A 332 28.08 -11.27 -16.45
CA ASP A 332 28.58 -12.13 -15.37
C ASP A 332 27.76 -11.94 -14.08
N LEU A 333 27.50 -10.69 -13.73
CA LEU A 333 26.64 -10.35 -12.58
C LEU A 333 25.20 -10.86 -12.79
N ALA A 334 24.64 -10.69 -13.98
CA ALA A 334 23.32 -11.18 -14.35
C ALA A 334 23.23 -12.71 -14.26
N ALA A 335 24.27 -13.44 -14.68
CA ALA A 335 24.33 -14.89 -14.58
C ALA A 335 24.30 -15.39 -13.12
N ARG A 336 24.92 -14.64 -12.21
CA ARG A 336 25.05 -14.98 -10.79
C ARG A 336 23.91 -14.45 -9.91
N SER A 337 23.05 -13.58 -10.44
CA SER A 337 21.91 -12.99 -9.74
C SER A 337 20.57 -13.66 -10.10
N ALA A 338 20.57 -14.97 -10.32
CA ALA A 338 19.33 -15.70 -10.62
C ALA A 338 18.27 -15.44 -9.54
N LEU A 339 17.01 -15.21 -9.95
CA LEU A 339 15.87 -14.92 -9.10
C LEU A 339 15.91 -13.57 -8.35
N PHE A 340 16.92 -12.74 -8.56
CA PHE A 340 16.93 -11.39 -7.99
C PHE A 340 15.86 -10.54 -8.67
N SER A 341 15.09 -9.82 -7.86
CA SER A 341 14.16 -8.78 -8.35
C SER A 341 14.93 -7.52 -8.76
N GLY A 342 14.26 -6.59 -9.45
CA GLY A 342 14.84 -5.27 -9.73
C GLY A 342 15.22 -4.50 -8.47
N ALA A 343 14.45 -4.65 -7.39
CA ALA A 343 14.76 -4.05 -6.09
C ALA A 343 16.00 -4.69 -5.44
N ASP A 344 16.15 -6.02 -5.55
CA ASP A 344 17.35 -6.71 -5.05
C ASP A 344 18.60 -6.25 -5.80
N LEU A 345 18.53 -6.12 -7.13
CA LEU A 345 19.63 -5.62 -7.95
C LEU A 345 19.99 -4.17 -7.59
N ARG A 346 18.99 -3.33 -7.32
CA ARG A 346 19.22 -1.97 -6.84
C ARG A 346 19.96 -1.98 -5.51
N ALA A 347 19.55 -2.80 -4.55
CA ALA A 347 20.21 -2.92 -3.27
C ALA A 347 21.66 -3.42 -3.39
N VAL A 348 21.96 -4.27 -4.38
CA VAL A 348 23.33 -4.68 -4.70
C VAL A 348 24.16 -3.50 -5.20
N VAL A 349 23.61 -2.70 -6.12
CA VAL A 349 24.32 -1.53 -6.67
C VAL A 349 24.54 -0.48 -5.58
N GLU A 350 23.54 -0.18 -4.75
CA GLU A 350 23.65 0.77 -3.64
C GLU A 350 24.71 0.32 -2.63
N ARG A 351 24.75 -0.95 -2.27
CA ARG A 351 25.76 -1.51 -1.38
C ARG A 351 27.17 -1.46 -1.99
N ALA A 352 27.28 -1.64 -3.31
CA ALA A 352 28.56 -1.47 -4.00
C ALA A 352 29.02 -0.01 -4.02
N ILE A 353 28.10 0.95 -4.10
CA ILE A 353 28.38 2.39 -4.00
C ILE A 353 28.88 2.75 -2.61
N ASP A 354 28.24 2.25 -1.55
CA ASP A 354 28.71 2.47 -0.17
C ASP A 354 30.16 2.03 0.00
N ALA A 355 30.50 0.84 -0.52
CA ALA A 355 31.90 0.34 -0.48
C ALA A 355 32.86 1.20 -1.31
N VAL A 356 32.42 1.76 -2.44
CA VAL A 356 33.24 2.68 -3.26
C VAL A 356 33.46 4.01 -2.53
N ILE A 357 32.44 4.51 -1.82
CA ILE A 357 32.57 5.74 -1.01
C ILE A 357 33.58 5.53 0.12
N ASP A 358 33.52 4.39 0.79
CA ASP A 358 34.50 4.04 1.83
C ASP A 358 35.93 4.00 1.26
N ASP A 359 36.12 3.32 0.11
CA ASP A 359 37.41 3.26 -0.58
C ASP A 359 37.93 4.66 -1.00
N ALA A 360 37.03 5.55 -1.48
CA ALA A 360 37.35 6.91 -1.87
C ALA A 360 37.76 7.78 -0.68
N LEU A 361 37.12 7.61 0.48
CA LEU A 361 37.49 8.29 1.72
C LEU A 361 38.85 7.84 2.25
N GLU A 362 39.20 6.55 2.12
CA GLU A 362 40.47 6.01 2.54
C GLU A 362 41.63 6.42 1.60
N GLN A 363 41.41 6.43 0.29
CA GLN A 363 42.42 6.69 -0.73
C GLN A 363 42.55 8.17 -1.10
N GLY A 364 41.56 9.02 -0.75
CA GLY A 364 41.61 10.46 -0.98
C GLY A 364 41.39 10.89 -2.43
N GLY A 365 40.55 10.16 -3.20
CA GLY A 365 40.25 10.46 -4.60
C GLY A 365 39.00 9.80 -5.12
N ASP A 366 38.58 10.14 -6.35
CA ASP A 366 37.41 9.52 -7.01
C ASP A 366 37.74 8.08 -7.40
N VAL A 367 36.98 7.14 -6.88
CA VAL A 367 37.05 5.71 -7.18
C VAL A 367 35.84 5.30 -8.01
N PRO A 368 35.98 4.73 -9.22
CA PRO A 368 34.85 4.25 -10.00
C PRO A 368 34.30 2.93 -9.42
N ILE A 369 33.01 2.68 -9.68
CA ILE A 369 32.39 1.41 -9.35
C ILE A 369 33.02 0.32 -10.24
N GLY A 370 33.85 -0.52 -9.66
CA GLY A 370 34.48 -1.65 -10.35
C GLY A 370 33.66 -2.93 -10.21
N HIS A 371 33.94 -3.92 -11.08
CA HIS A 371 33.28 -5.24 -11.04
C HIS A 371 33.39 -5.91 -9.65
N GLY A 372 34.54 -5.80 -8.98
CA GLY A 372 34.77 -6.42 -7.66
C GLY A 372 33.88 -5.87 -6.54
N HIS A 373 33.46 -4.58 -6.60
CA HIS A 373 32.54 -4.01 -5.63
C HIS A 373 31.15 -4.65 -5.77
N LEU A 374 30.66 -4.75 -7.02
CA LEU A 374 29.36 -5.36 -7.33
C LEU A 374 29.35 -6.86 -7.04
N GLU A 375 30.45 -7.57 -7.33
CA GLU A 375 30.59 -8.99 -7.05
C GLU A 375 30.54 -9.30 -5.54
N ARG A 376 31.24 -8.51 -4.72
CA ARG A 376 31.19 -8.62 -3.24
C ARG A 376 29.76 -8.33 -2.72
N ALA A 377 29.16 -7.23 -3.18
CA ALA A 377 27.81 -6.85 -2.79
C ALA A 377 26.78 -7.93 -3.17
N LEU A 378 26.94 -8.55 -4.35
CA LEU A 378 26.09 -9.65 -4.81
C LEU A 378 26.26 -10.91 -3.95
N ALA A 379 27.48 -11.27 -3.58
CA ALA A 379 27.76 -12.43 -2.76
C ALA A 379 27.12 -12.35 -1.35
N ASP A 380 26.99 -11.13 -0.82
CA ASP A 380 26.37 -10.83 0.46
C ASP A 380 24.84 -10.64 0.38
N SER A 381 24.28 -10.72 -0.83
CA SER A 381 22.85 -10.52 -1.09
C SER A 381 22.14 -11.84 -1.31
N ARG A 382 20.81 -11.84 -1.05
CA ARG A 382 19.94 -12.98 -1.35
C ARG A 382 18.69 -12.49 -2.09
N PRO A 383 18.17 -13.30 -3.04
CA PRO A 383 16.94 -12.93 -3.74
C PRO A 383 15.73 -12.99 -2.82
N THR A 384 14.98 -11.90 -2.74
CA THR A 384 13.74 -11.80 -1.95
C THR A 384 12.56 -12.55 -2.58
N THR A 385 12.64 -12.86 -3.86
CA THR A 385 11.55 -13.51 -4.61
C THR A 385 11.36 -15.00 -4.25
N VAL A 386 12.36 -15.65 -3.65
CA VAL A 386 12.33 -17.11 -3.35
C VAL A 386 11.19 -17.48 -2.42
N ASP A 387 10.97 -16.72 -1.35
CA ASP A 387 9.89 -16.98 -0.39
C ASP A 387 8.51 -16.80 -1.02
N TRP A 388 8.36 -15.79 -1.87
CA TRP A 388 7.15 -15.59 -2.65
C TRP A 388 6.89 -16.78 -3.60
N LEU A 389 7.90 -17.21 -4.34
CA LEU A 389 7.80 -18.35 -5.27
C LEU A 389 7.47 -19.66 -4.55
N ARG A 390 7.93 -19.83 -3.29
CA ARG A 390 7.57 -20.97 -2.45
C ARG A 390 6.09 -20.94 -2.08
N THR A 391 5.57 -19.77 -1.66
CA THR A 391 4.15 -19.58 -1.34
C THR A 391 3.28 -19.79 -2.58
N ALA A 392 3.67 -19.17 -3.71
CA ALA A 392 2.96 -19.28 -4.97
C ALA A 392 2.88 -20.73 -5.46
N ARG A 393 3.97 -21.51 -5.32
CA ARG A 393 3.98 -22.94 -5.68
C ARG A 393 2.91 -23.72 -4.93
N ASN A 394 2.86 -23.59 -3.59
CA ASN A 394 1.87 -24.28 -2.78
C ASN A 394 0.46 -23.90 -3.21
N PHE A 395 0.22 -22.62 -3.53
CA PHE A 395 -1.09 -22.16 -3.96
C PHE A 395 -1.47 -22.73 -5.34
N VAL A 396 -0.55 -22.71 -6.32
CA VAL A 396 -0.81 -23.18 -7.67
C VAL A 396 -0.99 -24.71 -7.72
N GLU A 397 -0.27 -25.46 -6.86
CA GLU A 397 -0.40 -26.92 -6.78
C GLU A 397 -1.74 -27.36 -6.18
N PHE A 398 -2.34 -26.57 -5.27
CA PHE A 398 -3.52 -27.01 -4.50
C PHE A 398 -4.79 -26.19 -4.75
N ALA A 399 -4.72 -25.00 -5.32
CA ALA A 399 -5.84 -24.06 -5.45
C ALA A 399 -5.95 -23.37 -6.83
N ASN A 400 -5.31 -23.90 -7.89
CA ASN A 400 -5.40 -23.34 -9.23
C ASN A 400 -6.61 -23.89 -10.01
N ASP A 401 -7.80 -23.82 -9.40
CA ASP A 401 -9.03 -24.23 -10.05
C ASP A 401 -9.35 -23.24 -11.19
N GLY A 402 -9.33 -23.74 -12.44
CA GLY A 402 -9.62 -22.94 -13.64
C GLY A 402 -8.42 -22.35 -14.38
N GLY A 403 -7.18 -22.72 -14.03
CA GLY A 403 -5.97 -22.37 -14.81
C GLY A 403 -5.56 -20.90 -14.74
N ARG A 404 -6.09 -20.13 -13.80
CA ARG A 404 -5.86 -18.68 -13.67
C ARG A 404 -4.40 -18.32 -13.36
N TYR A 405 -3.63 -19.26 -12.81
CA TYR A 405 -2.23 -19.10 -12.43
C TYR A 405 -1.30 -20.06 -13.22
N ASP A 406 -1.70 -20.49 -14.41
CA ASP A 406 -0.89 -21.38 -15.26
C ASP A 406 0.44 -20.74 -15.67
N ASP A 407 0.49 -19.43 -15.82
CA ASP A 407 1.72 -18.68 -16.10
C ASP A 407 2.75 -18.82 -14.97
N VAL A 408 2.30 -18.81 -13.71
CA VAL A 408 3.17 -19.08 -12.55
C VAL A 408 3.67 -20.51 -12.58
N LEU A 409 2.82 -21.48 -12.93
CA LEU A 409 3.21 -22.88 -13.05
C LEU A 409 4.24 -23.07 -14.17
N ALA A 410 4.04 -22.41 -15.32
CA ALA A 410 4.98 -22.40 -16.43
C ALA A 410 6.34 -21.83 -16.01
N PHE A 411 6.34 -20.68 -15.30
CA PHE A 411 7.57 -20.11 -14.74
C PHE A 411 8.28 -21.05 -13.76
N LEU A 412 7.56 -21.65 -12.81
CA LEU A 412 8.14 -22.59 -11.83
C LEU A 412 8.75 -23.85 -12.49
N ARG A 413 8.29 -24.21 -13.69
CA ARG A 413 8.84 -25.33 -14.50
C ARG A 413 10.00 -24.89 -15.39
N SER A 414 10.21 -23.61 -15.60
CA SER A 414 11.33 -23.06 -16.38
C SER A 414 12.69 -23.35 -15.72
N PRO A 415 13.80 -23.20 -16.46
CA PRO A 415 15.15 -23.33 -15.90
C PRO A 415 15.39 -22.37 -14.72
N GLU A 416 14.89 -21.14 -14.81
CA GLU A 416 15.02 -20.12 -13.74
C GLU A 416 14.17 -20.46 -12.52
N GLY A 417 12.90 -20.84 -12.69
CA GLY A 417 12.05 -21.26 -11.59
C GLY A 417 12.54 -22.52 -10.85
N LYS A 418 13.29 -23.40 -11.57
CA LYS A 418 13.95 -24.56 -10.94
C LYS A 418 15.14 -24.17 -10.06
N ALA A 419 15.78 -23.03 -10.29
CA ALA A 419 16.84 -22.52 -9.41
C ALA A 419 16.30 -22.27 -8.00
N ALA A 420 15.05 -21.81 -7.85
CA ALA A 420 14.39 -21.65 -6.55
C ALA A 420 14.29 -22.95 -5.72
N LYS A 421 14.29 -24.12 -6.37
CA LYS A 421 14.32 -25.43 -5.67
C LYS A 421 15.69 -25.79 -5.12
N ARG A 422 16.77 -25.32 -5.75
CA ARG A 422 18.15 -25.66 -5.34
C ARG A 422 18.58 -24.85 -4.12
N ASP A 423 18.16 -23.60 -4.01
CA ASP A 423 18.40 -22.77 -2.83
C ASP A 423 17.67 -23.30 -1.58
N ASP A 424 16.50 -23.89 -1.75
CA ASP A 424 15.73 -24.50 -0.66
C ASP A 424 16.41 -25.77 -0.08
N ALA A 425 17.15 -26.51 -0.91
CA ALA A 425 17.93 -27.67 -0.49
C ALA A 425 19.22 -27.30 0.21
N GLY A 426 19.84 -26.16 -0.17
CA GLY A 426 21.09 -25.67 0.44
C GLY A 426 20.92 -25.07 1.83
N ASP A 427 19.74 -24.58 2.19
CA ASP A 427 19.47 -23.97 3.50
C ASP A 427 19.19 -25.04 4.61
N LYS A 428 18.81 -26.25 4.25
CA LYS A 428 18.59 -27.36 5.20
C LYS A 428 19.89 -27.95 5.76
N ASP A 429 21.01 -27.76 5.06
CA ASP A 429 22.32 -28.34 5.45
C ASP A 429 23.26 -27.34 6.16
N ARG A 430 22.86 -26.08 6.40
CA ARG A 430 23.67 -25.14 7.17
C ARG A 430 23.42 -25.25 8.66
N PRO A 431 24.46 -25.51 9.49
CA PRO A 431 24.31 -25.53 10.94
C PRO A 431 23.88 -24.14 11.44
N ARG A 432 22.77 -24.08 12.19
CA ARG A 432 22.31 -22.86 12.88
C ARG A 432 23.47 -22.33 13.72
N ARG A 433 24.09 -21.24 13.30
CA ARG A 433 25.08 -20.51 14.10
C ARG A 433 24.39 -20.10 15.41
N GLY A 434 24.85 -20.73 16.50
CA GLY A 434 24.33 -20.57 17.84
C GLY A 434 24.31 -19.08 18.25
N ARG A 435 23.19 -18.64 18.78
CA ARG A 435 23.11 -17.43 19.59
C ARG A 435 24.13 -17.54 20.72
N ARG A 436 25.24 -16.81 20.63
CA ARG A 436 26.04 -16.54 21.83
C ARG A 436 25.28 -15.52 22.67
N ARG A 437 25.10 -15.89 23.90
CA ARG A 437 24.54 -15.11 25.01
C ARG A 437 25.41 -13.87 25.32
#